data_df3d6bd5d675efafaaa132a881a8f3b6
#
_entry.id   df3d6bd5d675efafaaa132a881a8f3b6
#
_cell.length_a   1.000
_cell.length_b   1.000
_cell.length_c   1.000
_cell.angle_alpha   90.00
_cell.angle_beta   90.00
_cell.angle_gamma   90.00
#
_symmetry.space_group_name_H-M   'P 1'
#
loop_
_entity.id
_entity.type
_entity.pdbx_description
1 polymer ?
#
loop_
_entity_poly.entity_id
_entity_poly.type
_entity_poly.pdbx_seq_one_letter_code
_entity_poly.pdbx_strand_id
1 'polypeptide(L)'
;PILITDVTLHPVSSEVIKNGQILFEYGIIITLGKDVGLLPDNTETISLPGKHVYPGFVAANTTMGLVEIQAIRATLDVNETGDFNPNIRAEVSYNPDSELIPVARSNGITVAHTIPKGGLISGSSAAMLMDGWTTEDVILKAPVGMHLNWPAMDVGTGEKRKEQEKKRDKKLEEIELIFREARAYLQAKEAAETANRPMDIDLRWEAMIPVLKGELPMIIHANHVRQIETAVHWTRQQNIRMILADGRDSWRVTDLLKKYEIPVILASVHSLPARRWEDYDTPYTGL
;
A
#
# COMPACT_ATOMS: atom_id res chain seq x y z
N PRO A 1 -14.10 -29.91 -5.02
CA PRO A 1 -14.53 -29.08 -3.89
C PRO A 1 -14.00 -29.64 -2.57
N ILE A 2 -13.73 -28.74 -1.61
CA ILE A 2 -13.27 -29.09 -0.25
C ILE A 2 -14.22 -28.43 0.74
N LEU A 3 -14.70 -29.24 1.70
CA LEU A 3 -15.52 -28.79 2.80
C LEU A 3 -14.75 -28.93 4.12
N ILE A 4 -14.56 -27.84 4.83
CA ILE A 4 -14.05 -27.86 6.21
C ILE A 4 -15.24 -27.75 7.16
N THR A 5 -15.28 -28.64 8.17
CA THR A 5 -16.36 -28.71 9.16
C THR A 5 -15.85 -28.63 10.59
N ASP A 6 -16.79 -28.45 11.55
CA ASP A 6 -16.55 -28.45 13.00
C ASP A 6 -15.61 -27.36 13.49
N VAL A 7 -15.54 -26.24 12.76
CA VAL A 7 -14.66 -25.12 13.06
C VAL A 7 -15.42 -23.91 13.61
N THR A 8 -14.70 -23.02 14.27
CA THR A 8 -15.19 -21.67 14.56
C THR A 8 -14.72 -20.72 13.45
N LEU A 9 -15.65 -20.21 12.65
CA LEU A 9 -15.35 -19.27 11.58
C LEU A 9 -15.39 -17.82 12.11
N HIS A 10 -14.40 -17.04 11.74
CA HIS A 10 -14.28 -15.60 12.03
C HIS A 10 -14.27 -14.80 10.73
N PRO A 11 -15.43 -14.51 10.12
CA PRO A 11 -15.48 -13.85 8.81
C PRO A 11 -15.02 -12.37 8.83
N VAL A 12 -14.88 -11.77 10.01
CA VAL A 12 -14.53 -10.36 10.27
C VAL A 12 -15.64 -9.39 9.82
N SER A 13 -16.23 -9.59 8.65
CA SER A 13 -17.34 -8.77 8.12
C SER A 13 -18.72 -9.14 8.69
N SER A 14 -18.81 -10.23 9.45
CA SER A 14 -20.04 -10.71 10.10
C SER A 14 -19.72 -11.36 11.45
N GLU A 15 -20.75 -11.81 12.17
CA GLU A 15 -20.61 -12.45 13.47
C GLU A 15 -19.84 -13.79 13.36
N VAL A 16 -19.22 -14.18 14.48
CA VAL A 16 -18.50 -15.46 14.62
C VAL A 16 -19.47 -16.63 14.51
N ILE A 17 -19.17 -17.61 13.67
CA ILE A 17 -19.98 -18.79 13.44
C ILE A 17 -19.34 -20.00 14.14
N LYS A 18 -19.92 -20.42 15.27
CA LYS A 18 -19.50 -21.63 15.98
C LYS A 18 -20.05 -22.88 15.30
N ASN A 19 -19.25 -23.96 15.30
CA ASN A 19 -19.56 -25.22 14.59
C ASN A 19 -19.91 -24.93 13.12
N GLY A 20 -19.10 -24.08 12.52
CA GLY A 20 -19.28 -23.62 11.15
C GLY A 20 -18.67 -24.58 10.12
N GLN A 21 -19.08 -24.37 8.91
CA GLN A 21 -18.62 -25.06 7.72
C GLN A 21 -18.20 -24.03 6.66
N ILE A 22 -17.18 -24.35 5.89
CA ILE A 22 -16.74 -23.55 4.74
C ILE A 22 -16.49 -24.48 3.55
N LEU A 23 -17.18 -24.21 2.45
CA LEU A 23 -17.02 -24.91 1.19
C LEU A 23 -16.25 -24.01 0.23
N PHE A 24 -15.19 -24.54 -0.34
CA PHE A 24 -14.43 -23.84 -1.38
C PHE A 24 -14.01 -24.77 -2.52
N GLU A 25 -13.83 -24.21 -3.68
CA GLU A 25 -13.44 -24.89 -4.89
C GLU A 25 -12.60 -23.95 -5.77
N TYR A 26 -11.51 -24.47 -6.35
CA TYR A 26 -10.57 -23.69 -7.19
C TYR A 26 -10.09 -22.37 -6.54
N GLY A 27 -9.84 -22.39 -5.21
CA GLY A 27 -9.39 -21.21 -4.47
C GLY A 27 -10.49 -20.19 -4.15
N ILE A 28 -11.76 -20.47 -4.50
CA ILE A 28 -12.90 -19.57 -4.27
C ILE A 28 -13.80 -20.15 -3.17
N ILE A 29 -14.14 -19.34 -2.18
CA ILE A 29 -15.14 -19.67 -1.17
C ILE A 29 -16.52 -19.64 -1.85
N ILE A 30 -17.17 -20.80 -1.93
CA ILE A 30 -18.52 -20.94 -2.51
C ILE A 30 -19.57 -20.52 -1.49
N THR A 31 -19.45 -21.02 -0.28
CA THR A 31 -20.36 -20.67 0.83
C THR A 31 -19.72 -20.94 2.18
N LEU A 32 -20.21 -20.27 3.20
CA LEU A 32 -19.83 -20.52 4.60
C LEU A 32 -21.05 -20.31 5.51
N GLY A 33 -21.12 -21.05 6.58
CA GLY A 33 -22.25 -20.97 7.51
C GLY A 33 -22.24 -22.09 8.55
N LYS A 34 -23.35 -22.25 9.27
CA LYS A 34 -23.56 -23.41 10.13
C LYS A 34 -23.92 -24.66 9.30
N ASP A 35 -24.55 -24.42 8.17
CA ASP A 35 -24.94 -25.43 7.20
C ASP A 35 -24.70 -24.81 5.81
N VAL A 36 -23.98 -25.52 4.96
CA VAL A 36 -23.64 -25.07 3.60
C VAL A 36 -24.58 -25.68 2.55
N GLY A 37 -25.57 -26.47 2.98
CA GLY A 37 -26.58 -27.06 2.11
C GLY A 37 -26.07 -28.23 1.29
N LEU A 38 -26.58 -28.36 0.05
CA LEU A 38 -26.21 -29.48 -0.85
C LEU A 38 -24.75 -29.35 -1.28
N LEU A 39 -24.01 -30.44 -1.13
CA LEU A 39 -22.61 -30.51 -1.52
C LEU A 39 -22.47 -30.91 -2.99
N PRO A 40 -21.52 -30.35 -3.73
CA PRO A 40 -21.13 -30.84 -5.04
C PRO A 40 -20.64 -32.28 -4.98
N ASP A 41 -20.76 -33.01 -6.09
CA ASP A 41 -20.22 -34.38 -6.21
C ASP A 41 -18.71 -34.39 -5.96
N ASN A 42 -18.19 -35.44 -5.35
CA ASN A 42 -16.78 -35.63 -5.01
C ASN A 42 -16.21 -34.57 -4.05
N THR A 43 -17.04 -33.97 -3.17
CA THR A 43 -16.56 -33.06 -2.14
C THR A 43 -15.74 -33.81 -1.09
N GLU A 44 -14.47 -33.42 -0.94
CA GLU A 44 -13.61 -33.87 0.17
C GLU A 44 -14.00 -33.14 1.45
N THR A 45 -14.27 -33.89 2.53
CA THR A 45 -14.65 -33.33 3.82
C THR A 45 -13.53 -33.49 4.84
N ILE A 46 -13.12 -32.37 5.44
CA ILE A 46 -12.07 -32.25 6.46
C ILE A 46 -12.70 -31.73 7.76
N SER A 47 -12.83 -32.57 8.78
CA SER A 47 -13.32 -32.17 10.10
C SER A 47 -12.17 -31.68 10.98
N LEU A 48 -12.29 -30.47 11.52
CA LEU A 48 -11.26 -29.82 12.34
C LEU A 48 -11.85 -29.28 13.66
N PRO A 49 -12.31 -30.17 14.56
CA PRO A 49 -12.98 -29.77 15.79
C PRO A 49 -12.07 -28.89 16.68
N GLY A 50 -12.65 -27.83 17.20
CA GLY A 50 -11.96 -26.86 18.08
C GLY A 50 -10.96 -25.95 17.39
N LYS A 51 -10.83 -26.01 16.05
CA LYS A 51 -10.01 -25.07 15.27
C LYS A 51 -10.77 -23.81 14.92
N HIS A 52 -10.03 -22.75 14.72
CA HIS A 52 -10.54 -21.44 14.30
C HIS A 52 -10.03 -21.13 12.89
N VAL A 53 -10.93 -20.61 12.05
CA VAL A 53 -10.61 -20.19 10.67
C VAL A 53 -10.79 -18.69 10.58
N TYR A 54 -9.76 -18.01 10.08
CA TYR A 54 -9.70 -16.58 9.87
C TYR A 54 -9.34 -16.28 8.41
N PRO A 55 -9.75 -15.11 7.85
CA PRO A 55 -9.11 -14.60 6.64
C PRO A 55 -7.61 -14.44 6.85
N GLY A 56 -6.83 -14.66 5.81
CA GLY A 56 -5.39 -14.41 5.86
C GLY A 56 -5.09 -12.93 6.08
N PHE A 57 -3.99 -12.64 6.76
CA PHE A 57 -3.56 -11.27 6.99
C PHE A 57 -2.96 -10.66 5.73
N VAL A 58 -3.16 -9.34 5.57
CA VAL A 58 -2.52 -8.53 4.55
C VAL A 58 -1.38 -7.73 5.19
N ALA A 59 -0.14 -7.99 4.78
CA ALA A 59 0.99 -7.15 5.18
C ALA A 59 0.98 -5.87 4.34
N ALA A 60 0.40 -4.82 4.88
CA ALA A 60 0.35 -3.52 4.21
C ALA A 60 1.70 -2.81 4.28
N ASN A 61 2.06 -2.08 3.21
CA ASN A 61 3.22 -1.19 3.16
C ASN A 61 4.56 -1.90 3.44
N THR A 62 4.78 -3.05 2.83
CA THR A 62 5.98 -3.88 3.00
C THR A 62 6.92 -3.83 1.78
N THR A 63 8.18 -4.18 1.97
CA THR A 63 9.15 -4.37 0.89
C THR A 63 9.43 -5.86 0.61
N MET A 64 8.57 -6.74 1.08
CA MET A 64 8.69 -8.18 0.87
C MET A 64 8.73 -8.51 -0.62
N GLY A 65 9.65 -9.40 -1.00
CA GLY A 65 9.93 -9.74 -2.39
C GLY A 65 10.80 -8.73 -3.15
N LEU A 66 11.06 -7.52 -2.57
CA LEU A 66 12.00 -6.54 -3.15
C LEU A 66 13.30 -6.42 -2.34
N VAL A 67 13.33 -6.97 -1.15
CA VAL A 67 14.49 -6.91 -0.24
C VAL A 67 14.70 -8.27 0.40
N GLU A 68 15.86 -8.87 0.16
CA GLU A 68 16.25 -10.13 0.81
C GLU A 68 17.14 -9.86 2.02
N ILE A 69 18.33 -9.32 1.79
CA ILE A 69 19.32 -9.06 2.84
C ILE A 69 19.64 -7.56 2.83
N GLN A 70 19.16 -6.82 3.83
CA GLN A 70 19.32 -5.36 3.89
C GLN A 70 20.79 -4.89 3.83
N ALA A 71 21.73 -5.69 4.27
CA ALA A 71 23.16 -5.36 4.23
C ALA A 71 23.82 -5.58 2.86
N ILE A 72 23.15 -6.22 1.91
CA ILE A 72 23.70 -6.59 0.61
C ILE A 72 22.95 -5.86 -0.50
N ARG A 73 23.58 -4.82 -1.07
CA ARG A 73 22.96 -3.98 -2.11
C ARG A 73 22.42 -4.76 -3.30
N ALA A 74 23.08 -5.83 -3.71
CA ALA A 74 22.68 -6.66 -4.85
C ALA A 74 21.35 -7.39 -4.65
N THR A 75 20.78 -7.38 -3.43
CA THR A 75 19.51 -8.00 -3.08
C THR A 75 18.44 -6.96 -2.72
N LEU A 76 18.65 -5.70 -3.12
CA LEU A 76 17.77 -4.57 -2.81
C LEU A 76 17.22 -3.99 -4.12
N ASP A 77 16.03 -4.44 -4.52
CA ASP A 77 15.32 -3.98 -5.72
C ASP A 77 14.15 -3.03 -5.37
N VAL A 78 14.32 -2.32 -4.26
CA VAL A 78 13.26 -1.50 -3.65
C VAL A 78 13.25 -0.06 -4.13
N ASN A 79 14.34 0.42 -4.75
CA ASN A 79 14.46 1.80 -5.19
C ASN A 79 15.24 1.95 -6.49
N GLU A 80 14.83 2.94 -7.27
CA GLU A 80 15.48 3.32 -8.53
C GLU A 80 16.22 4.65 -8.39
N THR A 81 17.10 4.93 -9.36
CA THR A 81 17.88 6.17 -9.42
C THR A 81 17.01 7.38 -9.76
N GLY A 82 17.22 8.49 -9.05
CA GLY A 82 16.50 9.75 -9.27
C GLY A 82 15.32 9.95 -8.32
N ASP A 83 14.73 11.14 -8.37
CA ASP A 83 13.64 11.56 -7.49
C ASP A 83 12.24 11.38 -8.11
N PHE A 84 12.16 11.22 -9.45
CA PHE A 84 10.88 11.13 -10.17
C PHE A 84 10.79 9.83 -11.00
N ASN A 85 10.18 8.79 -10.43
CA ASN A 85 10.13 7.45 -10.97
C ASN A 85 8.70 6.86 -11.03
N PRO A 86 7.67 7.56 -11.53
CA PRO A 86 6.29 7.08 -11.50
C PRO A 86 6.06 5.83 -12.39
N ASN A 87 6.92 5.60 -13.38
CA ASN A 87 6.88 4.43 -14.27
C ASN A 87 7.39 3.14 -13.63
N ILE A 88 7.99 3.21 -12.43
CA ILE A 88 8.44 2.02 -11.71
C ILE A 88 7.25 1.28 -11.13
N ARG A 89 7.30 -0.04 -11.23
CA ARG A 89 6.24 -0.97 -10.84
C ARG A 89 6.83 -2.04 -9.94
N ALA A 90 6.35 -2.10 -8.69
CA ALA A 90 6.89 -3.01 -7.68
C ALA A 90 6.82 -4.48 -8.08
N GLU A 91 5.74 -4.89 -8.78
CA GLU A 91 5.55 -6.27 -9.22
C GLU A 91 6.59 -6.74 -10.24
N VAL A 92 7.23 -5.83 -10.98
CA VAL A 92 8.25 -6.21 -11.98
C VAL A 92 9.54 -6.69 -11.34
N SER A 93 9.86 -6.12 -10.18
CA SER A 93 11.07 -6.49 -9.41
C SER A 93 10.80 -7.49 -8.30
N TYR A 94 9.55 -7.98 -8.18
CA TYR A 94 9.16 -8.90 -7.13
C TYR A 94 9.81 -10.28 -7.33
N ASN A 95 10.49 -10.77 -6.30
CA ASN A 95 11.08 -12.11 -6.26
C ASN A 95 10.10 -13.09 -5.58
N PRO A 96 9.40 -13.98 -6.33
CA PRO A 96 8.50 -14.97 -5.75
C PRO A 96 9.24 -16.07 -4.97
N ASP A 97 10.53 -16.27 -5.23
CA ASP A 97 11.39 -17.28 -4.57
C ASP A 97 12.04 -16.76 -3.28
N SER A 98 11.61 -15.58 -2.78
CA SER A 98 12.15 -15.03 -1.53
C SER A 98 11.92 -15.97 -0.35
N GLU A 99 12.97 -16.30 0.38
CA GLU A 99 12.93 -17.11 1.60
C GLU A 99 12.10 -16.47 2.73
N LEU A 100 11.81 -15.17 2.64
CA LEU A 100 10.96 -14.48 3.60
C LEU A 100 9.46 -14.79 3.41
N ILE A 101 9.06 -15.16 2.20
CA ILE A 101 7.67 -15.44 1.84
C ILE A 101 7.10 -16.65 2.62
N PRO A 102 7.72 -17.85 2.60
CA PRO A 102 7.21 -18.99 3.35
C PRO A 102 7.20 -18.75 4.86
N VAL A 103 8.14 -17.98 5.39
CA VAL A 103 8.16 -17.59 6.81
C VAL A 103 6.96 -16.71 7.17
N ALA A 104 6.67 -15.69 6.36
CA ALA A 104 5.53 -14.81 6.57
C ALA A 104 4.21 -15.57 6.40
N ARG A 105 4.09 -16.42 5.38
CA ARG A 105 2.92 -17.26 5.12
C ARG A 105 2.63 -18.21 6.27
N SER A 106 3.65 -18.83 6.87
CA SER A 106 3.48 -19.71 8.04
C SER A 106 2.91 -18.99 9.26
N ASN A 107 3.02 -17.66 9.32
CA ASN A 107 2.41 -16.80 10.33
C ASN A 107 1.05 -16.22 9.92
N GLY A 108 0.44 -16.74 8.84
CA GLY A 108 -0.90 -16.38 8.39
C GLY A 108 -0.99 -15.15 7.49
N ILE A 109 0.15 -14.61 7.01
CA ILE A 109 0.16 -13.54 6.00
C ILE A 109 -0.03 -14.19 4.63
N THR A 110 -1.13 -13.89 3.95
CA THR A 110 -1.47 -14.46 2.64
C THR A 110 -1.31 -13.48 1.49
N VAL A 111 -1.26 -12.18 1.79
CA VAL A 111 -1.08 -11.11 0.81
C VAL A 111 -0.05 -10.11 1.33
N ALA A 112 0.88 -9.69 0.47
CA ALA A 112 1.78 -8.59 0.72
C ALA A 112 1.42 -7.41 -0.19
N HIS A 113 1.18 -6.23 0.38
CA HIS A 113 1.15 -4.98 -0.37
C HIS A 113 2.58 -4.46 -0.47
N THR A 114 3.24 -4.87 -1.54
CA THR A 114 4.66 -4.59 -1.81
C THR A 114 4.82 -3.22 -2.44
N ILE A 115 5.69 -2.39 -1.86
CA ILE A 115 5.86 -0.99 -2.22
C ILE A 115 7.28 -0.68 -2.68
N PRO A 116 7.46 0.15 -3.71
CA PRO A 116 8.75 0.75 -4.03
C PRO A 116 9.07 1.86 -3.02
N LYS A 117 10.34 2.16 -2.85
CA LYS A 117 10.84 3.24 -1.98
C LYS A 117 11.80 4.16 -2.75
N GLY A 118 12.21 5.23 -2.08
CA GLY A 118 13.18 6.18 -2.63
C GLY A 118 12.57 7.27 -3.50
N GLY A 119 13.36 8.31 -3.75
CA GLY A 119 12.93 9.47 -4.52
C GLY A 119 11.78 10.25 -3.90
N LEU A 120 11.24 11.18 -4.68
CA LEU A 120 10.04 11.95 -4.34
C LEU A 120 8.78 11.16 -4.76
N ILE A 121 8.75 10.68 -6.01
CA ILE A 121 7.77 9.71 -6.49
C ILE A 121 8.50 8.39 -6.77
N SER A 122 8.16 7.36 -5.99
CA SER A 122 8.88 6.08 -5.99
C SER A 122 8.40 5.10 -7.06
N GLY A 123 7.17 5.25 -7.54
CA GLY A 123 6.52 4.31 -8.44
C GLY A 123 5.22 3.75 -7.88
N SER A 124 4.68 2.75 -8.53
CA SER A 124 3.43 2.09 -8.13
C SER A 124 3.68 0.80 -7.35
N SER A 125 2.82 0.55 -6.36
CA SER A 125 2.80 -0.66 -5.55
C SER A 125 1.88 -1.73 -6.12
N ALA A 126 2.07 -2.96 -5.63
CA ALA A 126 1.28 -4.12 -6.00
C ALA A 126 0.85 -4.94 -4.78
N ALA A 127 -0.31 -5.59 -4.86
CA ALA A 127 -0.74 -6.61 -3.92
C ALA A 127 -0.35 -7.98 -4.48
N MET A 128 0.48 -8.69 -3.75
CA MET A 128 1.09 -9.96 -4.16
C MET A 128 0.59 -11.09 -3.26
N LEU A 129 0.18 -12.20 -3.85
CA LEU A 129 -0.10 -13.44 -3.12
C LEU A 129 1.20 -14.00 -2.54
N MET A 130 1.10 -14.61 -1.37
CA MET A 130 2.25 -15.20 -0.68
C MET A 130 2.47 -16.69 -1.07
N ASP A 131 1.86 -17.11 -2.18
CA ASP A 131 2.00 -18.45 -2.74
C ASP A 131 1.81 -18.39 -4.26
N GLY A 132 2.73 -19.01 -5.01
CA GLY A 132 2.74 -19.06 -6.47
C GLY A 132 4.15 -19.34 -6.97
N TRP A 133 4.25 -19.61 -8.26
CA TRP A 133 5.51 -20.03 -8.89
C TRP A 133 6.19 -18.90 -9.68
N THR A 134 5.39 -18.12 -10.40
CA THR A 134 5.88 -17.00 -11.23
C THR A 134 5.36 -15.68 -10.68
N THR A 135 5.97 -14.58 -11.11
CA THR A 135 5.48 -13.24 -10.74
C THR A 135 4.04 -13.03 -11.19
N GLU A 136 3.67 -13.53 -12.38
CA GLU A 136 2.32 -13.45 -12.93
C GLU A 136 1.30 -14.21 -12.06
N ASP A 137 1.68 -15.38 -11.52
CA ASP A 137 0.80 -16.19 -10.66
C ASP A 137 0.47 -15.48 -9.34
N VAL A 138 1.42 -14.70 -8.82
CA VAL A 138 1.29 -14.07 -7.50
C VAL A 138 0.74 -12.64 -7.54
N ILE A 139 0.53 -12.04 -8.71
CA ILE A 139 -0.09 -10.72 -8.81
C ILE A 139 -1.59 -10.83 -8.51
N LEU A 140 -2.00 -10.36 -7.33
CA LEU A 140 -3.41 -10.22 -6.99
C LEU A 140 -4.01 -8.94 -7.60
N LYS A 141 -3.26 -7.83 -7.50
CA LYS A 141 -3.64 -6.54 -8.08
C LYS A 141 -2.41 -5.66 -8.28
N ALA A 142 -2.24 -5.13 -9.47
CA ALA A 142 -1.26 -4.10 -9.80
C ALA A 142 -1.81 -3.14 -10.88
N PRO A 143 -1.62 -1.83 -10.77
CA PRO A 143 -1.13 -1.12 -9.60
C PRO A 143 -2.17 -0.99 -8.47
N VAL A 144 -1.71 -0.79 -7.22
CA VAL A 144 -2.57 -0.52 -6.06
C VAL A 144 -2.59 0.97 -5.73
N GLY A 145 -1.45 1.65 -5.81
CA GLY A 145 -1.32 3.08 -5.58
C GLY A 145 0.04 3.61 -6.04
N MET A 146 0.11 4.92 -6.30
CA MET A 146 1.34 5.63 -6.61
C MET A 146 1.93 6.20 -5.33
N HIS A 147 3.23 6.00 -5.08
CA HIS A 147 3.88 6.40 -3.85
C HIS A 147 4.57 7.75 -3.97
N LEU A 148 4.25 8.67 -3.03
CA LEU A 148 4.83 10.00 -2.90
C LEU A 148 5.40 10.18 -1.49
N ASN A 149 6.68 10.48 -1.38
CA ASN A 149 7.34 10.84 -0.12
C ASN A 149 7.19 12.33 0.15
N TRP A 150 6.26 12.69 1.04
CA TRP A 150 6.00 14.10 1.35
C TRP A 150 7.19 14.73 2.09
N PRO A 151 7.64 15.94 1.71
CA PRO A 151 8.78 16.58 2.35
C PRO A 151 8.57 16.80 3.85
N ALA A 152 9.64 16.67 4.65
CA ALA A 152 9.59 17.01 6.06
C ALA A 152 9.28 18.50 6.23
N MET A 153 8.22 18.82 7.00
CA MET A 153 7.77 20.19 7.21
C MET A 153 8.44 20.85 8.42
N ASP A 154 8.88 20.03 9.38
CA ASP A 154 9.62 20.51 10.54
C ASP A 154 11.08 20.72 10.18
N VAL A 155 11.55 21.93 10.42
CA VAL A 155 12.94 22.32 10.25
C VAL A 155 13.59 22.49 11.62
N GLY A 156 14.84 22.07 11.75
CA GLY A 156 15.61 22.22 12.97
C GLY A 156 15.82 23.67 13.36
N THR A 157 16.36 23.87 14.53
CA THR A 157 16.81 25.20 15.03
C THR A 157 18.30 25.40 14.72
N GLY A 158 18.75 26.66 14.69
CA GLY A 158 20.15 27.01 14.51
C GLY A 158 20.55 27.31 13.05
N GLU A 159 21.85 27.26 12.78
CA GLU A 159 22.43 27.74 11.51
C GLU A 159 21.93 27.00 10.26
N LYS A 160 21.63 25.71 10.39
CA LYS A 160 21.15 24.87 9.26
C LYS A 160 19.67 25.07 8.93
N ARG A 161 18.92 25.83 9.72
CA ARG A 161 17.47 26.04 9.54
C ARG A 161 17.13 26.57 8.15
N LYS A 162 17.79 27.64 7.73
CA LYS A 162 17.55 28.28 6.42
C LYS A 162 17.83 27.33 5.25
N GLU A 163 18.84 26.48 5.37
CA GLU A 163 19.16 25.49 4.35
C GLU A 163 18.07 24.41 4.28
N GLN A 164 17.59 23.95 5.43
CA GLN A 164 16.50 22.97 5.49
C GLN A 164 15.18 23.54 4.96
N GLU A 165 14.85 24.79 5.29
CA GLU A 165 13.70 25.50 4.73
C GLU A 165 13.79 25.56 3.21
N LYS A 166 14.93 26.00 2.67
CA LYS A 166 15.15 26.06 1.21
C LYS A 166 15.04 24.69 0.54
N LYS A 167 15.56 23.63 1.15
CA LYS A 167 15.43 22.25 0.62
C LYS A 167 13.98 21.76 0.63
N ARG A 168 13.24 22.04 1.70
CA ARG A 168 11.80 21.74 1.79
C ARG A 168 11.02 22.46 0.70
N ASP A 169 11.19 23.78 0.62
CA ASP A 169 10.46 24.62 -0.33
C ASP A 169 10.74 24.21 -1.77
N LYS A 170 12.00 23.90 -2.10
CA LYS A 170 12.38 23.35 -3.40
C LYS A 170 11.65 22.04 -3.72
N LYS A 171 11.53 21.13 -2.76
CA LYS A 171 10.81 19.86 -2.97
C LYS A 171 9.31 20.08 -3.16
N LEU A 172 8.70 21.03 -2.46
CA LEU A 172 7.29 21.38 -2.66
C LEU A 172 7.08 22.00 -4.05
N GLU A 173 7.95 22.91 -4.49
CA GLU A 173 7.93 23.46 -5.85
C GLU A 173 8.09 22.37 -6.92
N GLU A 174 8.94 21.38 -6.67
CA GLU A 174 9.14 20.24 -7.56
C GLU A 174 7.87 19.38 -7.68
N ILE A 175 7.16 19.09 -6.57
CA ILE A 175 5.86 18.40 -6.59
C ILE A 175 4.86 19.19 -7.44
N GLU A 176 4.74 20.49 -7.22
CA GLU A 176 3.83 21.34 -8.00
C GLU A 176 4.17 21.34 -9.50
N LEU A 177 5.46 21.39 -9.83
CA LEU A 177 5.93 21.33 -11.20
C LEU A 177 5.56 19.99 -11.86
N ILE A 178 5.85 18.87 -11.19
CA ILE A 178 5.53 17.52 -11.67
C ILE A 178 4.04 17.40 -12.00
N PHE A 179 3.16 17.82 -11.10
CA PHE A 179 1.72 17.69 -11.32
C PHE A 179 1.20 18.65 -12.39
N ARG A 180 1.80 19.83 -12.55
CA ARG A 180 1.49 20.74 -13.64
C ARG A 180 1.89 20.16 -15.00
N GLU A 181 3.09 19.58 -15.10
CA GLU A 181 3.58 18.94 -16.32
C GLU A 181 2.79 17.69 -16.66
N ALA A 182 2.45 16.86 -15.65
CA ALA A 182 1.58 15.68 -15.86
C ALA A 182 0.21 16.06 -16.42
N ARG A 183 -0.40 17.16 -15.94
CA ARG A 183 -1.67 17.67 -16.49
C ARG A 183 -1.52 18.20 -17.91
N ALA A 184 -0.42 18.91 -18.19
CA ALA A 184 -0.14 19.39 -19.54
C ALA A 184 0.05 18.23 -20.52
N TYR A 185 0.73 17.16 -20.09
CA TYR A 185 0.89 15.95 -20.87
C TYR A 185 -0.48 15.28 -21.13
N LEU A 186 -1.33 15.11 -20.11
CA LEU A 186 -2.67 14.54 -20.27
C LEU A 186 -3.51 15.35 -21.27
N GLN A 187 -3.52 16.67 -21.15
CA GLN A 187 -4.25 17.56 -22.10
C GLN A 187 -3.72 17.43 -23.53
N ALA A 188 -2.39 17.38 -23.69
CA ALA A 188 -1.77 17.20 -24.99
C ALA A 188 -2.14 15.84 -25.62
N LYS A 189 -2.15 14.78 -24.81
CA LYS A 189 -2.55 13.44 -25.24
C LYS A 189 -4.01 13.40 -25.71
N GLU A 190 -4.93 13.92 -24.91
CA GLU A 190 -6.37 13.98 -25.25
C GLU A 190 -6.62 14.82 -26.52
N ALA A 191 -5.89 15.92 -26.70
CA ALA A 191 -5.95 16.72 -27.91
C ALA A 191 -5.40 15.98 -29.15
N ALA A 192 -4.29 15.24 -28.98
CA ALA A 192 -3.71 14.44 -30.08
C ALA A 192 -4.64 13.30 -30.49
N GLU A 193 -5.22 12.58 -29.52
CA GLU A 193 -6.22 11.53 -29.76
C GLU A 193 -7.45 12.08 -30.52
N THR A 194 -7.99 13.22 -30.05
CA THR A 194 -9.14 13.88 -30.70
C THR A 194 -8.83 14.32 -32.14
N ALA A 195 -7.61 14.79 -32.37
CA ALA A 195 -7.15 15.23 -33.68
C ALA A 195 -6.61 14.09 -34.57
N ASN A 196 -6.61 12.84 -34.07
CA ASN A 196 -6.00 11.67 -34.69
C ASN A 196 -4.56 11.92 -35.17
N ARG A 197 -3.76 12.52 -34.28
CA ARG A 197 -2.34 12.84 -34.54
C ARG A 197 -1.42 11.97 -33.65
N PRO A 198 -0.27 11.55 -34.19
CA PRO A 198 0.72 10.86 -33.35
C PRO A 198 1.27 11.80 -32.28
N MET A 199 1.57 11.24 -31.10
CA MET A 199 2.23 11.89 -30.01
C MET A 199 3.32 10.97 -29.46
N ASP A 200 4.46 11.53 -29.08
CA ASP A 200 5.51 10.77 -28.38
C ASP A 200 5.06 10.38 -26.97
N ILE A 201 5.27 9.12 -26.62
CA ILE A 201 4.87 8.57 -25.33
C ILE A 201 6.04 8.66 -24.35
N ASP A 202 5.84 9.34 -23.23
CA ASP A 202 6.73 9.28 -22.06
C ASP A 202 6.09 8.43 -20.96
N LEU A 203 6.67 7.27 -20.68
CA LEU A 203 6.15 6.30 -19.71
C LEU A 203 5.98 6.87 -18.30
N ARG A 204 6.76 7.87 -17.92
CA ARG A 204 6.64 8.53 -16.61
C ARG A 204 5.34 9.32 -16.52
N TRP A 205 5.02 10.08 -17.54
CA TRP A 205 3.77 10.83 -17.58
C TRP A 205 2.55 9.93 -17.79
N GLU A 206 2.68 8.86 -18.58
CA GLU A 206 1.64 7.85 -18.72
C GLU A 206 1.26 7.23 -17.36
N ALA A 207 2.25 6.92 -16.54
CA ALA A 207 2.01 6.36 -15.20
C ALA A 207 1.29 7.33 -14.24
N MET A 208 1.36 8.64 -14.48
CA MET A 208 0.67 9.66 -13.70
C MET A 208 -0.80 9.84 -14.09
N ILE A 209 -1.21 9.46 -15.31
CA ILE A 209 -2.58 9.67 -15.81
C ILE A 209 -3.65 9.05 -14.91
N PRO A 210 -3.55 7.78 -14.46
CA PRO A 210 -4.57 7.18 -13.58
C PRO A 210 -4.72 7.93 -12.25
N VAL A 211 -3.63 8.52 -11.73
CA VAL A 211 -3.66 9.35 -10.52
C VAL A 211 -4.46 10.64 -10.77
N LEU A 212 -4.21 11.33 -11.89
CA LEU A 212 -4.91 12.56 -12.26
C LEU A 212 -6.39 12.33 -12.55
N LYS A 213 -6.75 11.16 -13.09
CA LYS A 213 -8.15 10.75 -13.33
C LYS A 213 -8.86 10.22 -12.08
N GLY A 214 -8.16 10.08 -10.93
CA GLY A 214 -8.70 9.54 -9.69
C GLY A 214 -8.93 8.02 -9.69
N GLU A 215 -8.45 7.32 -10.71
CA GLU A 215 -8.53 5.86 -10.85
C GLU A 215 -7.54 5.16 -9.92
N LEU A 216 -6.34 5.74 -9.74
CA LEU A 216 -5.27 5.25 -8.87
C LEU A 216 -5.07 6.24 -7.70
N PRO A 217 -5.12 5.79 -6.43
CA PRO A 217 -4.83 6.67 -5.31
C PRO A 217 -3.34 7.01 -5.21
N MET A 218 -3.04 8.19 -4.68
CA MET A 218 -1.71 8.57 -4.23
C MET A 218 -1.52 8.12 -2.78
N ILE A 219 -0.56 7.24 -2.55
CA ILE A 219 -0.15 6.80 -1.22
C ILE A 219 0.96 7.73 -0.75
N ILE A 220 0.64 8.59 0.22
CA ILE A 220 1.56 9.63 0.67
C ILE A 220 2.19 9.24 1.99
N HIS A 221 3.52 9.15 2.00
CA HIS A 221 4.31 8.87 3.18
C HIS A 221 4.53 10.14 4.00
N ALA A 222 3.89 10.22 5.16
CA ALA A 222 3.99 11.34 6.07
C ALA A 222 3.82 10.91 7.53
N ASN A 223 4.68 11.40 8.42
CA ASN A 223 4.73 10.98 9.81
C ASN A 223 4.35 12.06 10.82
N HIS A 224 4.74 13.31 10.56
CA HIS A 224 4.55 14.41 11.51
C HIS A 224 3.26 15.19 11.23
N VAL A 225 2.65 15.76 12.28
CA VAL A 225 1.39 16.53 12.18
C VAL A 225 1.40 17.50 10.99
N ARG A 226 2.36 18.43 10.94
CA ARG A 226 2.44 19.44 9.87
C ARG A 226 2.63 18.80 8.49
N GLN A 227 3.37 17.70 8.43
CA GLN A 227 3.60 16.96 7.19
C GLN A 227 2.27 16.36 6.69
N ILE A 228 1.49 15.75 7.58
CA ILE A 228 0.18 15.17 7.27
C ILE A 228 -0.80 16.27 6.86
N GLU A 229 -0.92 17.35 7.64
CA GLU A 229 -1.82 18.47 7.34
C GLU A 229 -1.53 19.08 5.97
N THR A 230 -0.26 19.37 5.67
CA THR A 230 0.10 19.98 4.38
C THR A 230 -0.14 19.03 3.20
N ALA A 231 0.14 17.74 3.36
CA ALA A 231 -0.17 16.73 2.35
C ALA A 231 -1.67 16.63 2.08
N VAL A 232 -2.50 16.59 3.14
CA VAL A 232 -3.96 16.54 3.02
C VAL A 232 -4.50 17.79 2.31
N HIS A 233 -4.08 18.97 2.72
CA HIS A 233 -4.54 20.20 2.08
C HIS A 233 -4.14 20.27 0.61
N TRP A 234 -2.90 19.89 0.30
CA TRP A 234 -2.40 19.86 -1.06
C TRP A 234 -3.20 18.89 -1.95
N THR A 235 -3.41 17.64 -1.50
CA THR A 235 -4.17 16.65 -2.28
C THR A 235 -5.61 17.09 -2.53
N ARG A 236 -6.22 17.77 -1.57
CA ARG A 236 -7.56 18.37 -1.75
C ARG A 236 -7.57 19.46 -2.80
N GLN A 237 -6.59 20.37 -2.78
CA GLN A 237 -6.46 21.42 -3.79
C GLN A 237 -6.22 20.84 -5.19
N GLN A 238 -5.46 19.74 -5.27
CA GLN A 238 -5.15 19.06 -6.51
C GLN A 238 -6.24 18.08 -7.00
N ASN A 239 -7.29 17.85 -6.20
CA ASN A 239 -8.35 16.87 -6.45
C ASN A 239 -7.81 15.43 -6.65
N ILE A 240 -6.88 15.00 -5.78
CA ILE A 240 -6.23 13.69 -5.83
C ILE A 240 -6.75 12.82 -4.69
N ARG A 241 -7.07 11.57 -4.99
CA ARG A 241 -7.39 10.57 -3.96
C ARG A 241 -6.13 10.25 -3.17
N MET A 242 -6.20 10.40 -1.85
CA MET A 242 -5.08 10.17 -0.94
C MET A 242 -5.32 8.96 -0.05
N ILE A 243 -4.26 8.19 0.19
CA ILE A 243 -4.10 7.27 1.30
C ILE A 243 -2.87 7.75 2.08
N LEU A 244 -3.00 7.93 3.39
CA LEU A 244 -1.86 8.26 4.26
C LEU A 244 -1.12 6.98 4.60
N ALA A 245 0.18 6.93 4.34
CA ALA A 245 1.07 5.87 4.80
C ALA A 245 2.03 6.37 5.89
N ASP A 246 2.51 5.45 6.72
CA ASP A 246 3.34 5.67 7.90
C ASP A 246 2.55 6.29 9.07
N GLY A 247 2.09 7.52 8.95
CA GLY A 247 1.05 8.12 9.81
C GLY A 247 1.34 8.17 11.31
N ARG A 248 2.60 8.28 11.76
CA ARG A 248 2.97 8.21 13.20
C ARG A 248 2.17 9.18 14.09
N ASP A 249 1.92 10.39 13.61
CA ASP A 249 1.15 11.42 14.34
C ASP A 249 -0.32 11.52 13.86
N SER A 250 -0.82 10.57 13.10
CA SER A 250 -2.18 10.60 12.54
C SER A 250 -3.28 10.72 13.61
N TRP A 251 -3.08 10.12 14.79
CA TRP A 251 -3.97 10.22 15.94
C TRP A 251 -4.20 11.66 16.42
N ARG A 252 -3.27 12.58 16.15
CA ARG A 252 -3.38 14.00 16.52
C ARG A 252 -4.19 14.84 15.54
N VAL A 253 -4.47 14.29 14.37
CA VAL A 253 -5.21 14.95 13.26
C VAL A 253 -6.39 14.12 12.77
N THR A 254 -6.95 13.28 13.62
CA THR A 254 -8.06 12.37 13.30
C THR A 254 -9.28 13.09 12.72
N ASP A 255 -9.63 14.28 13.23
CA ASP A 255 -10.75 15.07 12.74
C ASP A 255 -10.55 15.50 11.29
N LEU A 256 -9.31 15.88 10.93
CA LEU A 256 -8.95 16.23 9.56
C LEU A 256 -9.06 15.00 8.63
N LEU A 257 -8.51 13.86 9.07
CA LEU A 257 -8.52 12.62 8.29
C LEU A 257 -9.96 12.10 8.11
N LYS A 258 -10.77 12.11 9.16
CA LYS A 258 -12.20 11.75 9.09
C LYS A 258 -13.00 12.69 8.20
N LYS A 259 -12.79 14.00 8.32
CA LYS A 259 -13.47 15.01 7.49
C LYS A 259 -13.31 14.76 5.99
N TYR A 260 -12.15 14.28 5.58
CA TYR A 260 -11.82 14.04 4.18
C TYR A 260 -11.80 12.56 3.80
N GLU A 261 -12.25 11.66 4.72
CA GLU A 261 -12.33 10.20 4.52
C GLU A 261 -11.01 9.60 4.02
N ILE A 262 -9.88 10.03 4.63
CA ILE A 262 -8.55 9.58 4.23
C ILE A 262 -8.20 8.28 4.94
N PRO A 263 -8.03 7.16 4.22
CA PRO A 263 -7.55 5.92 4.80
C PRO A 263 -6.11 6.07 5.31
N VAL A 264 -5.79 5.37 6.41
CA VAL A 264 -4.46 5.41 7.02
C VAL A 264 -3.87 4.01 7.09
N ILE A 265 -2.64 3.86 6.61
CA ILE A 265 -1.82 2.67 6.79
C ILE A 265 -0.76 3.03 7.84
N LEU A 266 -0.98 2.57 9.07
CA LEU A 266 -0.04 2.80 10.16
C LEU A 266 1.18 1.90 10.02
N ALA A 267 2.37 2.49 10.12
CA ALA A 267 3.62 1.76 10.22
C ALA A 267 4.13 1.75 11.67
N SER A 268 4.86 0.69 12.02
CA SER A 268 5.64 0.63 13.26
C SER A 268 4.82 0.79 14.55
N VAL A 269 3.67 0.13 14.64
CA VAL A 269 2.81 0.15 15.84
C VAL A 269 3.49 -0.33 17.13
N HIS A 270 4.60 -1.08 17.03
CA HIS A 270 5.41 -1.54 18.16
C HIS A 270 6.76 -0.80 18.27
N SER A 271 6.81 0.46 17.87
CA SER A 271 8.03 1.26 17.99
C SER A 271 8.28 1.71 19.43
N LEU A 272 9.56 1.77 19.82
CA LEU A 272 9.95 2.42 21.06
C LEU A 272 9.75 3.94 20.96
N PRO A 273 9.53 4.64 22.10
CA PRO A 273 9.52 6.09 22.15
C PRO A 273 10.80 6.66 21.52
N ALA A 274 10.67 7.53 20.55
CA ALA A 274 11.80 8.16 19.86
C ALA A 274 11.90 9.67 20.11
N ARG A 275 10.85 10.27 20.67
CA ARG A 275 10.78 11.69 20.97
C ARG A 275 10.68 11.91 22.48
N ARG A 276 11.20 13.05 22.96
CA ARG A 276 11.25 13.37 24.39
C ARG A 276 9.89 13.34 25.11
N TRP A 277 8.81 13.56 24.37
CA TRP A 277 7.44 13.64 24.90
C TRP A 277 6.61 12.36 24.65
N GLU A 278 7.20 11.35 24.00
CA GLU A 278 6.60 10.03 23.82
C GLU A 278 6.90 9.16 25.05
N ASP A 279 5.94 8.35 25.45
CA ASP A 279 6.04 7.46 26.59
C ASP A 279 5.77 6.00 26.20
N TYR A 280 5.63 5.11 27.17
CA TYR A 280 5.39 3.68 26.98
C TYR A 280 4.07 3.36 26.26
N ASP A 281 3.13 4.29 26.22
CA ASP A 281 1.85 4.17 25.52
C ASP A 281 1.93 4.42 23.99
N THR A 282 3.11 4.77 23.49
CA THR A 282 3.35 4.98 22.04
C THR A 282 2.79 3.88 21.13
N PRO A 283 2.88 2.57 21.46
CA PRO A 283 2.29 1.51 20.64
C PRO A 283 0.76 1.57 20.53
N TYR A 284 0.08 2.21 21.47
CA TYR A 284 -1.39 2.29 21.53
C TYR A 284 -1.97 3.56 20.91
N THR A 285 -1.15 4.49 20.47
CA THR A 285 -1.60 5.76 19.88
C THR A 285 -2.27 5.59 18.51
N GLY A 286 -2.16 4.42 17.90
CA GLY A 286 -2.83 4.06 16.66
C GLY A 286 -4.19 3.39 16.83
N LEU A 287 -4.58 3.10 18.07
CA LEU A 287 -5.86 2.49 18.41
C LEU A 287 -6.93 3.56 18.62
#